data_40f969482c9454624c0c509009880fff
#
_entry.id   40f969482c9454624c0c509009880fff
#
_cell.length_a   1.000
_cell.length_b   1.000
_cell.length_c   1.000
_cell.angle_alpha   90.00
_cell.angle_beta   90.00
_cell.angle_gamma   90.00
#
_symmetry.space_group_name_H-M   'P 1'
#
loop_
_entity.id
_entity.type
_entity.pdbx_description
1 polymer ?
#
loop_
_entity_poly.entity_id
_entity_poly.type
_entity_poly.pdbx_seq_one_letter_code
_entity_poly.pdbx_strand_id
1 'polypeptide(L)'
;MHWRSALGLLAVAVAATVLAGESGDRYLPWEGGAAYYKKWVNGPPSDRSFFPISVWYQSPSNAPRYRAIGVNQYIGPVSRRPGEGLEVLRQAGMALIGSQSAANLASPEKDIVRGWFLFDEPDNAQAKPGGGWGSCILPPAMIQQYEEVAAKDPTRPAFLNFGQAVVNEPWPGRGDVCSGHYEHYAEYIKGADIVSYDVYPVNERLPLWWVGKGIDRLRAWAQYRKPVWDWIETTAFNAGPKPTTDDVKSEVWMSIIHGAMGVGYFCHVFKPQANEAAPLDDPPMREALAALNGQIRTLAPALNTPSVANGVTAASSNPATPIDTMLKREGGATYLFAMGARPGAETTARFQLRGAPRNLTATVLGESRTVNVKGGVFEDRFTGYQVHLYRIPFLPSK
;
A
#
# COMPACT_ATOMS: atom_id res chain seq x y z
N MET A 1 31.41 6.69 41.01
CA MET A 1 29.95 7.00 41.12
C MET A 1 29.33 6.74 39.76
N HIS A 2 28.71 5.57 39.59
CA HIS A 2 28.12 5.15 38.33
C HIS A 2 26.61 5.45 38.37
N TRP A 3 26.16 6.31 37.49
CA TRP A 3 24.73 6.48 37.25
C TRP A 3 24.38 5.70 35.97
N ARG A 4 23.62 4.63 36.16
CA ARG A 4 22.94 3.89 35.09
C ARG A 4 21.56 4.53 34.88
N SER A 5 21.37 5.19 33.77
CA SER A 5 20.04 5.63 33.32
C SER A 5 19.36 4.48 32.63
N ALA A 6 18.32 3.96 33.24
CA ALA A 6 17.41 2.99 32.61
C ALA A 6 16.41 3.76 31.76
N LEU A 7 16.51 3.68 30.44
CA LEU A 7 15.44 4.07 29.52
C LEU A 7 14.38 2.98 29.52
N GLY A 8 13.26 3.26 30.16
CA GLY A 8 12.06 2.44 30.07
C GLY A 8 11.40 2.62 28.71
N LEU A 9 11.35 1.58 27.90
CA LEU A 9 10.46 1.47 26.75
C LEU A 9 9.02 1.43 27.27
N LEU A 10 8.26 2.51 27.08
CA LEU A 10 6.81 2.48 27.20
C LEU A 10 6.24 1.79 25.95
N ALA A 11 6.06 0.48 26.06
CA ALA A 11 5.15 -0.25 25.17
C ALA A 11 3.73 0.18 25.56
N VAL A 12 3.08 1.00 24.73
CA VAL A 12 1.65 1.27 24.83
C VAL A 12 0.93 -0.01 24.36
N ALA A 13 0.78 -0.94 25.28
CA ALA A 13 -0.17 -2.03 25.13
C ALA A 13 -1.56 -1.40 25.28
N VAL A 14 -2.28 -1.22 24.16
CA VAL A 14 -3.72 -1.02 24.20
C VAL A 14 -4.32 -2.33 24.72
N ALA A 15 -4.47 -2.42 26.03
CA ALA A 15 -5.21 -3.50 26.69
C ALA A 15 -6.66 -3.40 26.21
N ALA A 16 -7.03 -4.19 25.21
CA ALA A 16 -8.42 -4.45 24.90
C ALA A 16 -9.01 -5.20 26.08
N THR A 17 -9.74 -4.50 26.93
CA THR A 17 -10.57 -5.09 27.97
C THR A 17 -11.57 -6.00 27.26
N VAL A 18 -11.36 -7.29 27.35
CA VAL A 18 -12.28 -8.32 26.84
C VAL A 18 -13.49 -8.33 27.79
N LEU A 19 -14.52 -7.56 27.45
CA LEU A 19 -15.86 -7.77 27.96
C LEU A 19 -16.42 -9.01 27.26
N ALA A 20 -16.56 -10.09 28.00
CA ALA A 20 -17.28 -11.27 27.54
C ALA A 20 -18.72 -10.88 27.20
N GLY A 21 -19.14 -11.03 25.93
CA GLY A 21 -20.53 -10.86 25.54
C GLY A 21 -20.84 -10.24 24.17
N GLU A 22 -19.89 -9.72 23.40
CA GLU A 22 -20.22 -9.19 22.08
C GLU A 22 -20.21 -10.27 20.99
N SER A 23 -21.41 -10.64 20.54
CA SER A 23 -21.63 -11.64 19.47
C SER A 23 -21.32 -11.12 18.06
N GLY A 24 -21.10 -9.82 17.88
CA GLY A 24 -20.93 -9.16 16.58
C GLY A 24 -19.48 -9.07 16.05
N ASP A 25 -19.34 -8.74 14.76
CA ASP A 25 -18.05 -8.39 14.18
C ASP A 25 -17.56 -7.06 14.77
N ARG A 26 -16.28 -7.03 15.18
CA ARG A 26 -15.58 -5.77 15.50
C ARG A 26 -14.72 -5.40 14.30
N TYR A 27 -14.82 -4.15 13.90
CA TYR A 27 -14.05 -3.63 12.78
C TYR A 27 -12.81 -2.87 13.26
N LEU A 28 -11.75 -2.91 12.47
CA LEU A 28 -10.60 -2.07 12.71
C LEU A 28 -11.02 -0.59 12.67
N PRO A 29 -10.35 0.27 13.45
CA PRO A 29 -10.57 1.71 13.33
C PRO A 29 -10.40 2.12 11.88
N TRP A 30 -11.31 2.90 11.40
CA TRP A 30 -11.48 3.39 10.06
C TRP A 30 -10.54 2.80 8.98
N GLU A 31 -11.12 2.13 8.02
CA GLU A 31 -10.42 1.71 6.80
C GLU A 31 -10.77 2.56 5.58
N GLY A 32 -11.91 3.23 5.58
CA GLY A 32 -12.33 4.17 4.55
C GLY A 32 -12.63 3.54 3.19
N GLY A 33 -11.72 2.78 2.66
CA GLY A 33 -11.84 2.22 1.31
C GLY A 33 -12.19 3.30 0.29
N ALA A 34 -12.85 2.93 -0.80
CA ALA A 34 -13.28 3.88 -1.83
C ALA A 34 -14.25 4.96 -1.30
N ALA A 35 -15.02 4.68 -0.25
CA ALA A 35 -15.96 5.66 0.33
C ALA A 35 -15.27 6.91 0.91
N TYR A 36 -14.01 6.85 1.27
CA TYR A 36 -13.23 8.00 1.71
C TYR A 36 -13.17 9.10 0.65
N TYR A 37 -13.07 8.71 -0.62
CA TYR A 37 -12.90 9.65 -1.74
C TYR A 37 -14.17 10.46 -2.06
N LYS A 38 -15.32 10.11 -1.49
CA LYS A 38 -16.57 10.91 -1.62
C LYS A 38 -16.45 12.35 -1.12
N LYS A 39 -15.41 12.66 -0.32
CA LYS A 39 -15.14 14.02 0.14
C LYS A 39 -14.78 14.99 -0.99
N TRP A 40 -14.27 14.46 -2.11
CA TRP A 40 -13.80 15.25 -3.23
C TRP A 40 -14.56 14.93 -4.49
N VAL A 41 -15.27 15.92 -5.02
CA VAL A 41 -16.09 15.76 -6.24
C VAL A 41 -15.27 15.36 -7.47
N ASN A 42 -14.00 15.77 -7.51
CA ASN A 42 -13.04 15.45 -8.57
C ASN A 42 -11.93 14.50 -8.11
N GLY A 43 -12.09 13.87 -6.97
CA GLY A 43 -11.15 12.92 -6.41
C GLY A 43 -11.14 11.55 -7.11
N PRO A 44 -10.37 10.59 -6.58
CA PRO A 44 -10.43 9.21 -7.03
C PRO A 44 -11.87 8.66 -6.94
N PRO A 45 -12.24 7.71 -7.81
CA PRO A 45 -13.57 7.12 -7.77
C PRO A 45 -13.92 6.56 -6.39
N SER A 46 -15.15 6.84 -5.94
CA SER A 46 -15.70 6.33 -4.69
C SER A 46 -16.53 5.05 -4.88
N ASP A 47 -16.45 4.46 -6.04
CA ASP A 47 -17.08 3.17 -6.33
C ASP A 47 -16.31 2.03 -5.66
N ARG A 48 -17.03 1.07 -5.09
CA ARG A 48 -16.43 -0.08 -4.39
C ARG A 48 -15.63 -1.00 -5.30
N SER A 49 -15.87 -0.99 -6.60
CA SER A 49 -15.10 -1.74 -7.59
C SER A 49 -13.77 -1.08 -7.97
N PHE A 50 -13.54 0.16 -7.52
CA PHE A 50 -12.30 0.87 -7.78
C PHE A 50 -11.27 0.61 -6.67
N PHE A 51 -10.11 0.07 -7.04
CA PHE A 51 -8.92 0.01 -6.19
C PHE A 51 -7.77 0.70 -6.91
N PRO A 52 -7.07 1.67 -6.30
CA PRO A 52 -5.95 2.37 -6.92
C PRO A 52 -4.81 1.41 -7.25
N ILE A 53 -4.46 1.32 -8.54
CA ILE A 53 -3.29 0.59 -9.04
C ILE A 53 -2.51 1.57 -9.91
N SER A 54 -1.34 1.98 -9.44
CA SER A 54 -0.63 3.15 -9.95
C SER A 54 0.73 2.80 -10.56
N VAL A 55 1.29 3.74 -11.32
CA VAL A 55 2.70 3.74 -11.71
C VAL A 55 3.32 5.10 -11.42
N TRP A 56 4.63 5.05 -11.06
CA TRP A 56 5.41 6.22 -10.65
C TRP A 56 6.11 6.87 -11.84
N TYR A 57 5.94 8.17 -12.03
CA TYR A 57 6.68 9.03 -12.96
C TYR A 57 6.87 8.45 -14.36
N GLN A 58 5.79 8.20 -15.08
CA GLN A 58 5.83 7.57 -16.39
C GLN A 58 5.49 8.55 -17.52
N SER A 59 6.13 8.37 -18.69
CA SER A 59 5.73 9.06 -19.91
C SER A 59 4.32 8.67 -20.33
N PRO A 60 3.49 9.63 -20.77
CA PRO A 60 2.12 9.34 -21.22
C PRO A 60 2.05 8.30 -22.35
N SER A 61 3.06 8.22 -23.21
CA SER A 61 3.14 7.23 -24.29
C SER A 61 3.07 5.77 -23.84
N ASN A 62 3.43 5.48 -22.57
CA ASN A 62 3.33 4.15 -21.99
C ASN A 62 1.92 3.83 -21.47
N ALA A 63 1.00 4.80 -21.42
CA ALA A 63 -0.30 4.62 -20.79
C ALA A 63 -1.14 3.48 -21.38
N PRO A 64 -1.23 3.28 -22.71
CA PRO A 64 -1.96 2.13 -23.26
C PRO A 64 -1.39 0.78 -22.79
N ARG A 65 -0.06 0.67 -22.68
CA ARG A 65 0.62 -0.56 -22.23
C ARG A 65 0.34 -0.84 -20.75
N TYR A 66 0.41 0.17 -19.89
CA TYR A 66 0.06 0.05 -18.47
C TYR A 66 -1.43 -0.24 -18.28
N ARG A 67 -2.30 0.40 -19.06
CA ARG A 67 -3.74 0.10 -19.02
C ARG A 67 -4.03 -1.35 -19.37
N ALA A 68 -3.32 -1.92 -20.34
CA ALA A 68 -3.47 -3.31 -20.76
C ALA A 68 -3.15 -4.32 -19.64
N ILE A 69 -2.26 -3.97 -18.73
CA ILE A 69 -1.95 -4.81 -17.55
C ILE A 69 -2.74 -4.40 -16.28
N GLY A 70 -3.80 -3.60 -16.42
CA GLY A 70 -4.74 -3.30 -15.34
C GLY A 70 -4.38 -2.12 -14.44
N VAL A 71 -3.30 -1.39 -14.71
CA VAL A 71 -3.02 -0.11 -14.05
C VAL A 71 -4.11 0.90 -14.41
N ASN A 72 -4.52 1.76 -13.47
CA ASN A 72 -5.63 2.68 -13.67
C ASN A 72 -5.28 4.15 -13.43
N GLN A 73 -4.09 4.44 -12.91
CA GLN A 73 -3.65 5.83 -12.73
C GLN A 73 -2.13 5.99 -12.74
N TYR A 74 -1.72 7.22 -13.01
CA TYR A 74 -0.34 7.70 -12.92
C TYR A 74 -0.16 8.58 -11.68
N ILE A 75 1.03 8.57 -11.09
CA ILE A 75 1.41 9.45 -9.98
C ILE A 75 2.67 10.24 -10.35
N GLY A 76 2.64 11.53 -10.03
CA GLY A 76 3.76 12.44 -10.25
C GLY A 76 3.65 13.25 -11.54
N PRO A 77 4.69 14.00 -11.91
CA PRO A 77 4.73 14.73 -13.18
C PRO A 77 4.79 13.75 -14.36
N VAL A 78 3.89 13.92 -15.32
CA VAL A 78 3.81 13.07 -16.53
C VAL A 78 4.48 13.65 -17.74
N SER A 79 4.93 14.90 -17.67
CA SER A 79 5.68 15.58 -18.72
C SER A 79 6.59 16.64 -18.11
N ARG A 80 7.70 16.94 -18.78
CA ARG A 80 8.55 18.10 -18.43
C ARG A 80 7.83 19.42 -18.65
N ARG A 81 6.77 19.43 -19.48
CA ARG A 81 5.91 20.58 -19.73
C ARG A 81 4.55 20.32 -19.10
N PRO A 82 4.17 21.11 -18.09
CA PRO A 82 2.87 20.97 -17.45
C PRO A 82 1.72 21.02 -18.46
N GLY A 83 0.74 20.09 -18.29
CA GLY A 83 -0.43 19.99 -19.19
C GLY A 83 -0.22 19.10 -20.42
N GLU A 84 1.03 18.83 -20.82
CA GLU A 84 1.27 17.87 -21.89
C GLU A 84 0.98 16.44 -21.42
N GLY A 85 0.39 15.66 -22.32
CA GLY A 85 0.13 14.22 -22.08
C GLY A 85 -1.18 13.90 -21.38
N LEU A 86 -1.94 14.87 -20.85
CA LEU A 86 -3.25 14.60 -20.23
C LEU A 86 -4.22 14.00 -21.25
N GLU A 87 -4.20 14.48 -22.49
CA GLU A 87 -5.01 13.93 -23.57
C GLU A 87 -4.67 12.45 -23.83
N VAL A 88 -3.40 12.09 -23.86
CA VAL A 88 -2.95 10.70 -24.05
C VAL A 88 -3.40 9.82 -22.90
N LEU A 89 -3.29 10.29 -21.66
CA LEU A 89 -3.80 9.59 -20.49
C LEU A 89 -5.32 9.38 -20.56
N ARG A 90 -6.06 10.41 -20.96
CA ARG A 90 -7.52 10.33 -21.16
C ARG A 90 -7.89 9.28 -22.20
N GLN A 91 -7.23 9.33 -23.39
CA GLN A 91 -7.48 8.35 -24.45
C GLN A 91 -7.19 6.91 -23.99
N ALA A 92 -6.20 6.73 -23.15
CA ALA A 92 -5.88 5.44 -22.53
C ALA A 92 -6.82 5.07 -21.36
N GLY A 93 -7.72 5.94 -20.93
CA GLY A 93 -8.59 5.71 -19.76
C GLY A 93 -7.83 5.68 -18.44
N MET A 94 -6.75 6.46 -18.32
CA MET A 94 -5.91 6.57 -17.13
C MET A 94 -6.23 7.85 -16.36
N ALA A 95 -6.22 7.76 -15.03
CA ALA A 95 -6.28 8.92 -14.14
C ALA A 95 -4.87 9.44 -13.82
N LEU A 96 -4.79 10.63 -13.23
CA LEU A 96 -3.55 11.24 -12.77
C LEU A 96 -3.71 11.79 -11.34
N ILE A 97 -2.73 11.53 -10.48
CA ILE A 97 -2.41 12.40 -9.34
C ILE A 97 -1.14 13.15 -9.73
N GLY A 98 -1.29 14.41 -10.06
CA GLY A 98 -0.22 15.20 -10.70
C GLY A 98 0.06 16.52 -10.01
N SER A 99 1.05 17.26 -10.52
CA SER A 99 1.39 18.57 -9.98
C SER A 99 0.26 19.59 -10.16
N GLN A 100 0.00 20.43 -9.15
CA GLN A 100 -0.97 21.52 -9.23
C GLN A 100 -0.36 22.73 -9.98
N SER A 101 -0.05 22.52 -11.25
CA SER A 101 0.44 23.60 -12.12
C SER A 101 -0.72 24.41 -12.71
N ALA A 102 -0.44 25.67 -13.09
CA ALA A 102 -1.42 26.51 -13.79
C ALA A 102 -1.94 25.82 -15.06
N ALA A 103 -1.09 25.11 -15.79
CA ALA A 103 -1.45 24.37 -16.99
C ALA A 103 -2.41 23.20 -16.68
N ASN A 104 -2.15 22.40 -15.64
CA ASN A 104 -3.05 21.32 -15.24
C ASN A 104 -4.40 21.84 -14.72
N LEU A 105 -4.40 22.95 -13.99
CA LEU A 105 -5.62 23.61 -13.52
C LEU A 105 -6.48 24.17 -14.66
N ALA A 106 -5.85 24.70 -15.72
CA ALA A 106 -6.52 25.29 -16.89
C ALA A 106 -6.81 24.28 -18.01
N SER A 107 -6.29 23.04 -17.92
CA SER A 107 -6.44 22.04 -18.97
C SER A 107 -7.92 21.66 -19.20
N PRO A 108 -8.36 21.52 -20.47
CA PRO A 108 -9.65 20.94 -20.76
C PRO A 108 -9.77 19.47 -20.30
N GLU A 109 -8.61 18.80 -20.13
CA GLU A 109 -8.53 17.40 -19.69
C GLU A 109 -8.39 17.23 -18.16
N LYS A 110 -8.59 18.32 -17.39
CA LYS A 110 -8.39 18.32 -15.93
C LYS A 110 -9.28 17.37 -15.15
N ASP A 111 -10.34 16.85 -15.75
CA ASP A 111 -11.26 15.88 -15.11
C ASP A 111 -10.60 14.50 -14.90
N ILE A 112 -9.51 14.16 -15.63
CA ILE A 112 -8.72 12.95 -15.33
C ILE A 112 -7.74 13.15 -14.18
N VAL A 113 -7.45 14.39 -13.77
CA VAL A 113 -6.63 14.68 -12.60
C VAL A 113 -7.48 14.43 -11.35
N ARG A 114 -7.11 13.42 -10.57
CA ARG A 114 -7.88 12.93 -9.41
C ARG A 114 -7.26 13.29 -8.07
N GLY A 115 -6.12 13.96 -8.08
CA GLY A 115 -5.43 14.43 -6.88
C GLY A 115 -4.23 15.28 -7.21
N TRP A 116 -3.73 15.97 -6.21
CA TRP A 116 -2.55 16.83 -6.32
C TRP A 116 -1.36 16.18 -5.63
N PHE A 117 -0.33 15.89 -6.41
CA PHE A 117 0.95 15.42 -5.91
C PHE A 117 1.70 16.58 -5.24
N LEU A 118 2.01 16.45 -3.96
CA LEU A 118 2.70 17.46 -3.20
C LEU A 118 4.21 17.33 -3.35
N PHE A 119 4.76 16.22 -2.89
CA PHE A 119 6.19 16.02 -2.85
C PHE A 119 6.55 14.55 -2.82
N ASP A 120 7.79 14.27 -3.24
CA ASP A 120 8.42 12.96 -3.15
C ASP A 120 9.49 12.98 -2.07
N GLU A 121 9.34 12.13 -1.07
CA GLU A 121 10.27 11.94 0.04
C GLU A 121 10.74 13.25 0.71
N PRO A 122 9.83 14.10 1.23
CA PRO A 122 10.27 15.31 1.96
C PRO A 122 11.08 14.97 3.21
N ASP A 123 10.91 13.77 3.73
CA ASP A 123 11.61 13.22 4.89
C ASP A 123 13.06 12.79 4.59
N ASN A 124 13.47 12.74 3.32
CA ASN A 124 14.84 12.50 2.89
C ASN A 124 15.61 13.81 2.63
N ALA A 125 16.93 13.70 2.60
CA ALA A 125 17.81 14.77 2.22
C ALA A 125 17.54 15.22 0.76
N GLN A 126 17.38 16.52 0.55
CA GLN A 126 17.03 17.08 -0.74
C GLN A 126 18.25 17.36 -1.60
N ALA A 127 18.18 17.11 -2.91
CA ALA A 127 19.24 17.45 -3.84
C ALA A 127 19.44 18.98 -3.91
N LYS A 128 20.71 19.43 -3.86
CA LYS A 128 21.05 20.85 -3.99
C LYS A 128 21.26 21.24 -5.45
N PRO A 129 20.90 22.47 -5.86
CA PRO A 129 21.38 23.04 -7.10
C PRO A 129 22.92 23.03 -7.12
N GLY A 130 23.51 22.49 -8.17
CA GLY A 130 24.98 22.36 -8.28
C GLY A 130 25.57 21.07 -7.69
N GLY A 131 24.74 20.18 -7.18
CA GLY A 131 25.12 18.84 -6.67
C GLY A 131 25.23 18.75 -5.15
N GLY A 132 25.28 17.50 -4.67
CA GLY A 132 25.26 17.18 -3.24
C GLY A 132 23.86 17.20 -2.62
N TRP A 133 23.81 16.96 -1.30
CA TRP A 133 22.58 16.80 -0.55
C TRP A 133 22.40 17.91 0.49
N GLY A 134 21.16 18.36 0.67
CA GLY A 134 20.71 19.30 1.69
C GLY A 134 19.94 18.62 2.80
N SER A 135 19.30 19.43 3.63
CA SER A 135 18.40 18.93 4.67
C SER A 135 17.12 18.36 4.06
N CYS A 136 16.38 17.56 4.85
CA CYS A 136 14.98 17.22 4.58
C CYS A 136 14.11 18.49 4.57
N ILE A 137 12.89 18.37 4.07
CA ILE A 137 11.85 19.39 4.21
C ILE A 137 11.09 19.10 5.51
N LEU A 138 11.08 20.02 6.45
CA LEU A 138 10.43 19.84 7.76
C LEU A 138 8.89 19.84 7.65
N PRO A 139 8.17 19.16 8.57
CA PRO A 139 6.71 19.07 8.55
C PRO A 139 5.96 20.38 8.42
N PRO A 140 6.34 21.50 9.08
CA PRO A 140 5.63 22.78 8.93
C PRO A 140 5.58 23.29 7.47
N ALA A 141 6.67 23.11 6.71
CA ALA A 141 6.71 23.51 5.31
C ALA A 141 5.79 22.64 4.43
N MET A 142 5.69 21.35 4.72
CA MET A 142 4.78 20.45 4.01
C MET A 142 3.31 20.73 4.34
N ILE A 143 3.01 21.06 5.60
CA ILE A 143 1.66 21.47 6.02
C ILE A 143 1.24 22.77 5.33
N GLN A 144 2.13 23.76 5.27
CA GLN A 144 1.89 25.01 4.54
C GLN A 144 1.61 24.74 3.05
N GLN A 145 2.42 23.91 2.41
CA GLN A 145 2.22 23.54 0.98
C GLN A 145 0.86 22.85 0.76
N TYR A 146 0.47 21.95 1.67
CA TYR A 146 -0.83 21.30 1.65
C TYR A 146 -1.97 22.32 1.73
N GLU A 147 -1.91 23.27 2.66
CA GLU A 147 -2.91 24.31 2.84
C GLU A 147 -3.04 25.20 1.58
N GLU A 148 -1.92 25.57 0.98
CA GLU A 148 -1.90 26.33 -0.28
C GLU A 148 -2.53 25.56 -1.45
N VAL A 149 -2.22 24.25 -1.57
CA VAL A 149 -2.77 23.38 -2.62
C VAL A 149 -4.26 23.18 -2.42
N ALA A 150 -4.70 22.89 -1.19
CA ALA A 150 -6.10 22.70 -0.85
C ALA A 150 -6.94 23.98 -1.02
N ALA A 151 -6.36 25.16 -0.72
CA ALA A 151 -7.02 26.43 -0.94
C ALA A 151 -7.25 26.76 -2.42
N LYS A 152 -6.31 26.38 -3.31
CA LYS A 152 -6.45 26.58 -4.76
C LYS A 152 -7.47 25.64 -5.40
N ASP A 153 -7.54 24.40 -4.94
CA ASP A 153 -8.52 23.43 -5.45
C ASP A 153 -8.91 22.43 -4.33
N PRO A 154 -9.97 22.74 -3.58
CA PRO A 154 -10.47 21.84 -2.54
C PRO A 154 -11.25 20.63 -3.09
N THR A 155 -11.39 20.51 -4.40
CA THR A 155 -12.19 19.46 -5.05
C THR A 155 -11.44 18.14 -5.25
N ARG A 156 -10.15 18.12 -4.95
CA ARG A 156 -9.23 16.97 -5.11
C ARG A 156 -8.38 16.78 -3.87
N PRO A 157 -8.05 15.51 -3.51
CA PRO A 157 -7.14 15.24 -2.40
C PRO A 157 -5.70 15.60 -2.74
N ALA A 158 -4.91 15.88 -1.72
CA ALA A 158 -3.46 16.00 -1.80
C ALA A 158 -2.77 14.69 -1.41
N PHE A 159 -1.73 14.34 -2.17
CA PHE A 159 -0.97 13.08 -2.05
C PHE A 159 0.49 13.37 -1.69
N LEU A 160 1.03 12.62 -0.74
CA LEU A 160 2.41 12.74 -0.26
C LEU A 160 3.08 11.38 -0.18
N ASN A 161 4.30 11.25 -0.72
CA ASN A 161 5.12 10.05 -0.59
C ASN A 161 6.25 10.25 0.40
N PHE A 162 6.53 9.25 1.23
CA PHE A 162 7.66 9.18 2.16
C PHE A 162 8.66 8.12 1.72
N GLY A 163 9.92 8.33 2.08
CA GLY A 163 10.99 7.38 1.80
C GLY A 163 11.07 6.24 2.82
N GLN A 164 12.04 5.38 2.60
CA GLN A 164 12.23 4.15 3.38
C GLN A 164 12.49 4.35 4.88
N ALA A 165 12.80 5.55 5.34
CA ALA A 165 13.02 5.81 6.76
C ALA A 165 11.75 5.61 7.61
N VAL A 166 10.58 5.54 7.01
CA VAL A 166 9.34 5.08 7.67
C VAL A 166 9.58 3.76 8.40
N VAL A 167 10.40 2.89 7.86
CA VAL A 167 10.66 1.53 8.38
C VAL A 167 12.13 1.26 8.66
N ASN A 168 13.04 1.92 7.97
CA ASN A 168 14.49 1.79 8.11
C ASN A 168 15.02 2.86 9.08
N GLU A 169 14.97 2.58 10.37
CA GLU A 169 15.36 3.52 11.42
C GLU A 169 16.78 4.07 11.31
N PRO A 170 17.79 3.25 10.98
CA PRO A 170 19.16 3.75 10.83
C PRO A 170 19.42 4.44 9.47
N TRP A 171 18.41 4.67 8.64
CA TRP A 171 18.60 5.24 7.31
C TRP A 171 19.29 6.61 7.36
N PRO A 172 20.52 6.73 6.82
CA PRO A 172 21.28 7.97 6.89
C PRO A 172 20.84 9.01 5.86
N GLY A 173 20.00 8.62 4.88
CA GLY A 173 19.55 9.48 3.78
C GLY A 173 18.60 10.60 4.18
N ARG A 174 18.12 10.63 5.43
CA ARG A 174 17.21 11.69 5.90
C ARG A 174 17.86 13.07 6.06
N GLY A 175 19.17 13.16 6.10
CA GLY A 175 19.88 14.40 6.40
C GLY A 175 19.87 14.76 7.89
N ASP A 176 20.67 15.76 8.28
CA ASP A 176 21.02 16.03 9.67
C ASP A 176 19.83 16.33 10.58
N VAL A 177 18.86 17.12 10.09
CA VAL A 177 17.73 17.62 10.90
C VAL A 177 16.54 16.65 10.98
N CYS A 178 16.51 15.61 10.17
CA CYS A 178 15.42 14.62 10.18
C CYS A 178 15.86 13.24 10.68
N SER A 179 17.15 12.93 10.65
CA SER A 179 17.67 11.64 11.10
C SER A 179 17.33 11.38 12.56
N GLY A 180 16.72 10.24 12.86
CA GLY A 180 16.31 9.84 14.20
C GLY A 180 15.02 10.50 14.72
N HIS A 181 14.40 11.43 13.97
CA HIS A 181 13.20 12.17 14.38
C HIS A 181 11.93 11.53 13.81
N TYR A 182 11.53 10.37 14.36
CA TYR A 182 10.33 9.65 13.91
C TYR A 182 9.01 10.33 14.28
N GLU A 183 9.02 11.19 15.29
CA GLU A 183 7.89 12.04 15.65
C GLU A 183 7.44 12.96 14.52
N HIS A 184 8.32 13.28 13.58
CA HIS A 184 7.99 14.07 12.40
C HIS A 184 6.90 13.42 11.53
N TYR A 185 6.80 12.09 11.46
CA TYR A 185 5.81 11.44 10.60
C TYR A 185 4.39 11.73 11.01
N ALA A 186 4.08 11.75 12.31
CA ALA A 186 2.77 12.15 12.81
C ALA A 186 2.40 13.59 12.44
N GLU A 187 3.40 14.48 12.32
CA GLU A 187 3.21 15.85 11.87
C GLU A 187 3.09 15.93 10.34
N TYR A 188 3.99 15.30 9.58
CA TYR A 188 3.91 15.26 8.11
C TYR A 188 2.55 14.80 7.59
N ILE A 189 1.96 13.78 8.23
CA ILE A 189 0.66 13.22 7.84
C ILE A 189 -0.46 14.25 7.91
N LYS A 190 -0.35 15.28 8.74
CA LYS A 190 -1.33 16.39 8.77
C LYS A 190 -1.35 17.15 7.44
N GLY A 191 -0.23 17.22 6.74
CA GLY A 191 -0.04 17.89 5.47
C GLY A 191 -0.39 17.07 4.23
N ALA A 192 -1.28 16.07 4.32
CA ALA A 192 -1.76 15.34 3.15
C ALA A 192 -3.10 14.65 3.43
N ASP A 193 -3.84 14.31 2.37
CA ASP A 193 -5.08 13.52 2.44
C ASP A 193 -4.83 12.04 2.21
N ILE A 194 -3.88 11.72 1.34
CA ILE A 194 -3.43 10.36 1.03
C ILE A 194 -1.93 10.35 1.26
N VAL A 195 -1.45 9.36 1.99
CA VAL A 195 -0.03 9.17 2.25
C VAL A 195 0.45 7.84 1.70
N SER A 196 1.69 7.80 1.25
CA SER A 196 2.36 6.58 0.83
C SER A 196 3.81 6.57 1.31
N TYR A 197 4.45 5.45 1.15
CA TYR A 197 5.89 5.34 1.33
C TYR A 197 6.44 4.31 0.35
N ASP A 198 7.74 4.32 0.20
CA ASP A 198 8.48 3.31 -0.53
C ASP A 198 9.57 2.67 0.31
N VAL A 199 9.75 1.40 0.11
CA VAL A 199 10.93 0.62 0.49
C VAL A 199 11.10 -0.49 -0.55
N TYR A 200 12.33 -0.70 -0.98
CA TYR A 200 12.64 -1.64 -2.05
C TYR A 200 13.51 -2.79 -1.52
N PRO A 201 12.90 -3.72 -0.77
CA PRO A 201 13.65 -4.67 0.06
C PRO A 201 14.49 -5.66 -0.76
N VAL A 202 14.02 -6.10 -1.92
CA VAL A 202 14.80 -7.02 -2.76
C VAL A 202 16.00 -6.28 -3.34
N ASN A 203 15.79 -5.14 -3.97
CA ASN A 203 16.85 -4.37 -4.61
C ASN A 203 17.93 -3.90 -3.61
N GLU A 204 17.52 -3.53 -2.40
CA GLU A 204 18.41 -3.02 -1.35
C GLU A 204 18.87 -4.11 -0.36
N ARG A 205 18.47 -5.36 -0.54
CA ARG A 205 18.77 -6.49 0.36
C ARG A 205 18.31 -6.27 1.79
N LEU A 206 17.15 -5.68 1.94
CA LEU A 206 16.48 -5.43 3.21
C LEU A 206 15.45 -6.54 3.52
N PRO A 207 14.95 -6.63 4.74
CA PRO A 207 13.91 -7.59 5.07
C PRO A 207 12.59 -7.28 4.34
N LEU A 208 12.09 -8.20 3.51
CA LEU A 208 10.86 -8.01 2.73
C LEU A 208 9.64 -7.68 3.64
N TRP A 209 9.58 -8.20 4.86
CA TRP A 209 8.51 -7.88 5.81
C TRP A 209 8.47 -6.40 6.25
N TRP A 210 9.46 -5.59 5.87
CA TRP A 210 9.40 -4.16 6.11
C TRP A 210 8.28 -3.47 5.34
N VAL A 211 7.87 -4.01 4.20
CA VAL A 211 6.71 -3.57 3.45
C VAL A 211 5.47 -3.46 4.36
N GLY A 212 5.09 -4.55 5.02
CA GLY A 212 3.96 -4.54 5.97
C GLY A 212 4.19 -3.65 7.19
N LYS A 213 5.41 -3.66 7.76
CA LYS A 213 5.77 -2.81 8.92
C LYS A 213 5.57 -1.32 8.62
N GLY A 214 5.91 -0.87 7.42
CA GLY A 214 5.75 0.53 7.04
C GLY A 214 4.28 0.93 6.91
N ILE A 215 3.46 0.08 6.31
CA ILE A 215 2.01 0.30 6.24
C ILE A 215 1.41 0.41 7.64
N ASP A 216 1.74 -0.51 8.54
CA ASP A 216 1.25 -0.48 9.94
C ASP A 216 1.63 0.82 10.64
N ARG A 217 2.88 1.29 10.46
CA ARG A 217 3.36 2.55 11.05
C ARG A 217 2.62 3.76 10.52
N LEU A 218 2.50 3.90 9.21
CA LEU A 218 1.80 5.02 8.60
C LEU A 218 0.33 5.05 8.99
N ARG A 219 -0.34 3.90 9.02
CA ARG A 219 -1.73 3.81 9.48
C ARG A 219 -1.87 4.24 10.94
N ALA A 220 -0.95 3.80 11.81
CA ALA A 220 -0.95 4.19 13.23
C ALA A 220 -0.73 5.70 13.40
N TRP A 221 0.25 6.28 12.73
CA TRP A 221 0.49 7.73 12.75
C TRP A 221 -0.67 8.53 12.15
N ALA A 222 -1.32 8.00 11.11
CA ALA A 222 -2.56 8.56 10.56
C ALA A 222 -3.80 8.33 11.44
N GLN A 223 -3.63 7.68 12.61
CA GLN A 223 -4.73 7.31 13.51
C GLN A 223 -5.84 6.54 12.78
N TYR A 224 -5.48 5.75 11.77
CA TYR A 224 -6.40 5.02 10.90
C TYR A 224 -7.46 5.91 10.24
N ARG A 225 -7.14 7.16 9.89
CA ARG A 225 -8.09 8.16 9.35
C ARG A 225 -7.76 8.62 7.94
N LYS A 226 -6.67 8.13 7.36
CA LYS A 226 -6.25 8.45 5.98
C LYS A 226 -5.87 7.18 5.25
N PRO A 227 -6.11 7.10 3.92
CA PRO A 227 -5.60 6.01 3.11
C PRO A 227 -4.08 6.02 3.11
N VAL A 228 -3.52 4.83 3.26
CA VAL A 228 -2.09 4.59 3.07
C VAL A 228 -1.92 3.75 1.81
N TRP A 229 -1.05 4.18 0.91
CA TRP A 229 -0.67 3.45 -0.29
C TRP A 229 0.78 3.01 -0.19
N ASP A 230 1.20 2.11 -1.08
CA ASP A 230 2.54 1.55 -1.08
C ASP A 230 3.13 1.50 -2.48
N TRP A 231 4.47 1.56 -2.56
CA TRP A 231 5.23 1.48 -3.80
C TRP A 231 6.06 0.21 -3.82
N ILE A 232 5.81 -0.60 -4.85
CA ILE A 232 6.38 -1.93 -5.01
C ILE A 232 7.44 -1.88 -6.12
N GLU A 233 8.62 -2.42 -5.84
CA GLU A 233 9.68 -2.57 -6.82
C GLU A 233 9.33 -3.63 -7.88
N THR A 234 9.66 -3.35 -9.13
CA THR A 234 9.44 -4.30 -10.24
C THR A 234 10.70 -4.53 -11.08
N THR A 235 11.77 -3.83 -10.73
CA THR A 235 13.00 -3.79 -11.52
C THR A 235 14.24 -3.72 -10.62
N ALA A 236 15.40 -3.99 -11.19
CA ALA A 236 16.69 -3.65 -10.58
C ALA A 236 17.05 -2.21 -10.96
N PHE A 237 16.62 -1.23 -10.18
CA PHE A 237 16.92 0.18 -10.48
C PHE A 237 18.31 0.62 -10.02
N ASN A 238 18.87 -0.04 -9.00
CA ASN A 238 20.24 0.11 -8.54
C ASN A 238 21.08 -1.13 -8.89
N ALA A 239 22.27 -1.26 -8.33
CA ALA A 239 23.11 -2.45 -8.47
C ALA A 239 22.64 -3.67 -7.66
N GLY A 240 21.44 -3.62 -7.11
CA GLY A 240 20.82 -4.69 -6.36
C GLY A 240 20.22 -5.79 -7.22
N PRO A 241 19.70 -6.86 -6.62
CA PRO A 241 19.00 -7.90 -7.35
C PRO A 241 17.68 -7.38 -7.91
N LYS A 242 17.25 -7.98 -9.00
CA LYS A 242 15.91 -7.76 -9.56
C LYS A 242 14.91 -8.60 -8.76
N PRO A 243 13.76 -8.03 -8.37
CA PRO A 243 12.70 -8.82 -7.74
C PRO A 243 12.16 -9.87 -8.69
N THR A 244 11.84 -11.03 -8.16
CA THR A 244 11.10 -12.08 -8.88
C THR A 244 9.61 -11.71 -8.93
N THR A 245 8.86 -12.42 -9.78
CA THR A 245 7.40 -12.26 -9.83
C THR A 245 6.72 -12.66 -8.51
N ASP A 246 7.30 -13.60 -7.78
CA ASP A 246 6.81 -14.03 -6.47
C ASP A 246 7.13 -13.01 -5.38
N ASP A 247 8.29 -12.35 -5.43
CA ASP A 247 8.61 -11.23 -4.53
C ASP A 247 7.57 -10.11 -4.70
N VAL A 248 7.35 -9.65 -5.94
CA VAL A 248 6.35 -8.61 -6.25
C VAL A 248 4.95 -9.00 -5.77
N LYS A 249 4.53 -10.23 -6.01
CA LYS A 249 3.24 -10.74 -5.51
C LYS A 249 3.18 -10.71 -3.98
N SER A 250 4.25 -11.11 -3.32
CA SER A 250 4.35 -11.13 -1.86
C SER A 250 4.29 -9.72 -1.27
N GLU A 251 5.03 -8.76 -1.84
CA GLU A 251 5.02 -7.36 -1.42
C GLU A 251 3.64 -6.73 -1.57
N VAL A 252 3.01 -6.89 -2.75
CA VAL A 252 1.66 -6.35 -3.00
C VAL A 252 0.64 -6.89 -2.00
N TRP A 253 0.61 -8.21 -1.79
CA TRP A 253 -0.35 -8.78 -0.85
C TRP A 253 0.00 -8.49 0.60
N MET A 254 1.29 -8.37 0.94
CA MET A 254 1.72 -7.90 2.26
C MET A 254 1.18 -6.50 2.54
N SER A 255 1.38 -5.56 1.62
CA SER A 255 0.83 -4.20 1.73
C SER A 255 -0.68 -4.22 1.98
N ILE A 256 -1.42 -4.96 1.16
CA ILE A 256 -2.89 -5.02 1.24
C ILE A 256 -3.35 -5.69 2.54
N ILE A 257 -2.72 -6.79 2.97
CA ILE A 257 -3.05 -7.49 4.21
C ILE A 257 -2.82 -6.60 5.43
N HIS A 258 -1.79 -5.75 5.40
CA HIS A 258 -1.51 -4.75 6.43
C HIS A 258 -2.37 -3.49 6.30
N GLY A 259 -3.21 -3.40 5.25
CA GLY A 259 -4.26 -2.37 5.11
C GLY A 259 -3.91 -1.24 4.16
N ALA A 260 -3.00 -1.43 3.22
CA ALA A 260 -2.84 -0.52 2.11
C ALA A 260 -4.12 -0.43 1.28
N MET A 261 -4.51 0.79 0.91
CA MET A 261 -5.74 1.10 0.15
C MET A 261 -5.44 1.53 -1.28
N GLY A 262 -4.23 1.33 -1.72
CA GLY A 262 -3.73 1.50 -3.07
C GLY A 262 -2.32 0.94 -3.16
N VAL A 263 -1.96 0.49 -4.34
CA VAL A 263 -0.61 0.02 -4.65
C VAL A 263 -0.11 0.71 -5.90
N GLY A 264 1.18 0.93 -5.95
CA GLY A 264 1.85 1.50 -7.11
C GLY A 264 3.13 0.73 -7.43
N TYR A 265 3.58 0.84 -8.66
CA TYR A 265 4.79 0.19 -9.12
C TYR A 265 5.86 1.20 -9.44
N PHE A 266 7.06 0.97 -8.89
CA PHE A 266 8.28 1.60 -9.31
C PHE A 266 8.89 0.77 -10.45
N CYS A 267 9.01 1.40 -11.64
CA CYS A 267 9.24 0.68 -12.89
C CYS A 267 10.57 1.04 -13.58
N HIS A 268 11.36 1.93 -12.96
CA HIS A 268 12.55 2.48 -13.59
C HIS A 268 13.76 1.56 -13.50
N VAL A 269 14.54 1.53 -14.56
CA VAL A 269 15.94 1.10 -14.58
C VAL A 269 16.77 2.32 -14.97
N PHE A 270 17.80 2.65 -14.19
CA PHE A 270 18.65 3.81 -14.47
C PHE A 270 19.92 3.44 -15.22
N LYS A 271 20.47 2.25 -14.99
CA LYS A 271 21.74 1.77 -15.56
C LYS A 271 21.63 0.30 -15.97
N PRO A 272 22.39 -0.14 -17.00
CA PRO A 272 23.31 0.63 -17.85
C PRO A 272 22.59 1.54 -18.84
N GLN A 273 21.35 1.22 -19.21
CA GLN A 273 20.52 2.01 -20.11
C GLN A 273 19.21 2.35 -19.38
N ALA A 274 18.88 3.64 -19.34
CA ALA A 274 17.64 4.08 -18.69
C ALA A 274 16.41 3.52 -19.40
N ASN A 275 15.50 2.94 -18.63
CA ASN A 275 14.18 2.47 -19.07
C ASN A 275 13.17 2.75 -17.97
N GLU A 276 12.25 3.68 -18.19
CA GLU A 276 11.22 4.03 -17.21
C GLU A 276 10.09 2.99 -17.08
N ALA A 277 9.94 2.14 -18.10
CA ALA A 277 8.86 1.17 -18.22
C ALA A 277 9.38 -0.28 -18.31
N ALA A 278 10.49 -0.57 -17.65
CA ALA A 278 11.21 -1.84 -17.77
C ALA A 278 10.36 -3.10 -17.54
N PRO A 279 9.40 -3.17 -16.58
CA PRO A 279 8.58 -4.36 -16.42
C PRO A 279 7.64 -4.63 -17.60
N LEU A 280 7.33 -3.61 -18.44
CA LEU A 280 6.54 -3.82 -19.65
C LEU A 280 7.34 -4.51 -20.77
N ASP A 281 8.67 -4.41 -20.74
CA ASP A 281 9.60 -5.01 -21.68
C ASP A 281 10.14 -6.37 -21.20
N ASP A 282 9.70 -6.80 -20.02
CA ASP A 282 9.99 -8.08 -19.39
C ASP A 282 8.72 -8.97 -19.42
N PRO A 283 8.56 -9.89 -20.36
CA PRO A 283 7.32 -10.65 -20.51
C PRO A 283 6.87 -11.38 -19.26
N PRO A 284 7.72 -12.12 -18.50
CA PRO A 284 7.31 -12.75 -17.25
C PRO A 284 6.77 -11.77 -16.22
N MET A 285 7.44 -10.63 -16.00
CA MET A 285 6.99 -9.61 -15.05
C MET A 285 5.70 -8.95 -15.51
N ARG A 286 5.61 -8.59 -16.79
CA ARG A 286 4.40 -7.99 -17.37
C ARG A 286 3.17 -8.88 -17.20
N GLU A 287 3.30 -10.18 -17.47
CA GLU A 287 2.22 -11.16 -17.33
C GLU A 287 1.83 -11.34 -15.86
N ALA A 288 2.81 -11.43 -14.97
CA ALA A 288 2.57 -11.52 -13.53
C ALA A 288 1.83 -10.28 -12.99
N LEU A 289 2.24 -9.07 -13.40
CA LEU A 289 1.56 -7.84 -13.03
C LEU A 289 0.13 -7.80 -13.58
N ALA A 290 -0.09 -8.23 -14.82
CA ALA A 290 -1.43 -8.29 -15.40
C ALA A 290 -2.35 -9.23 -14.62
N ALA A 291 -1.87 -10.42 -14.26
CA ALA A 291 -2.62 -11.39 -13.44
C ALA A 291 -2.91 -10.85 -12.04
N LEU A 292 -1.92 -10.27 -11.38
CA LEU A 292 -2.04 -9.70 -10.03
C LEU A 292 -3.04 -8.52 -9.99
N ASN A 293 -2.91 -7.59 -10.94
CA ASN A 293 -3.82 -6.45 -11.06
C ASN A 293 -5.25 -6.89 -11.39
N GLY A 294 -5.41 -7.92 -12.23
CA GLY A 294 -6.70 -8.56 -12.51
C GLY A 294 -7.34 -9.15 -11.25
N GLN A 295 -6.54 -9.82 -10.42
CA GLN A 295 -6.98 -10.37 -9.14
C GLN A 295 -7.42 -9.27 -8.16
N ILE A 296 -6.61 -8.21 -7.99
CA ILE A 296 -6.94 -7.06 -7.13
C ILE A 296 -8.23 -6.39 -7.60
N ARG A 297 -8.40 -6.15 -8.89
CA ARG A 297 -9.62 -5.53 -9.44
C ARG A 297 -10.86 -6.39 -9.21
N THR A 298 -10.75 -7.71 -9.35
CA THR A 298 -11.84 -8.64 -9.04
C THR A 298 -12.21 -8.62 -7.57
N LEU A 299 -11.22 -8.46 -6.69
CA LEU A 299 -11.40 -8.44 -5.24
C LEU A 299 -11.70 -7.03 -4.67
N ALA A 300 -11.64 -5.97 -5.49
CA ALA A 300 -11.84 -4.60 -5.05
C ALA A 300 -13.11 -4.40 -4.22
N PRO A 301 -14.30 -4.97 -4.57
CA PRO A 301 -15.48 -4.85 -3.72
C PRO A 301 -15.29 -5.37 -2.30
N ALA A 302 -14.54 -6.46 -2.12
CA ALA A 302 -14.21 -6.99 -0.81
C ALA A 302 -13.11 -6.18 -0.12
N LEU A 303 -12.06 -5.78 -0.84
CA LEU A 303 -10.95 -4.99 -0.31
C LEU A 303 -11.43 -3.63 0.23
N ASN A 304 -12.43 -3.04 -0.41
CA ASN A 304 -13.03 -1.76 -0.03
C ASN A 304 -14.09 -1.86 1.10
N THR A 305 -14.19 -3.00 1.78
CA THR A 305 -15.00 -3.13 3.01
C THR A 305 -14.12 -2.95 4.25
N PRO A 306 -14.69 -2.59 5.41
CA PRO A 306 -13.95 -2.58 6.67
C PRO A 306 -13.37 -3.95 7.02
N SER A 307 -12.17 -3.99 7.58
CA SER A 307 -11.56 -5.22 8.09
C SER A 307 -12.16 -5.63 9.42
N VAL A 308 -12.43 -6.93 9.58
CA VAL A 308 -12.97 -7.51 10.82
C VAL A 308 -11.83 -7.93 11.72
N ALA A 309 -11.68 -7.25 12.86
CA ALA A 309 -10.56 -7.46 13.78
C ALA A 309 -10.64 -8.80 14.56
N ASN A 310 -11.84 -9.30 14.80
CA ASN A 310 -12.09 -10.47 15.64
C ASN A 310 -12.68 -11.66 14.87
N GLY A 311 -12.56 -11.67 13.53
CA GLY A 311 -13.20 -12.65 12.66
C GLY A 311 -12.43 -13.95 12.48
N VAL A 312 -11.12 -13.93 12.70
CA VAL A 312 -10.23 -15.08 12.56
C VAL A 312 -9.12 -15.04 13.60
N THR A 313 -8.70 -16.21 14.06
CA THR A 313 -7.39 -16.39 14.69
C THR A 313 -6.56 -17.33 13.84
N ALA A 314 -5.27 -17.03 13.69
CA ALA A 314 -4.30 -17.82 12.95
C ALA A 314 -3.19 -18.29 13.91
N ALA A 315 -2.81 -19.55 13.80
CA ALA A 315 -1.68 -20.13 14.54
C ALA A 315 -0.76 -20.83 13.54
N SER A 316 0.53 -20.52 13.60
CA SER A 316 1.57 -21.19 12.81
C SER A 316 2.15 -22.36 13.61
N SER A 317 2.39 -23.49 12.96
CA SER A 317 3.13 -24.63 13.56
C SER A 317 4.62 -24.32 13.72
N ASN A 318 5.13 -23.31 13.02
CA ASN A 318 6.51 -22.83 13.10
C ASN A 318 6.53 -21.36 13.54
N PRO A 319 6.94 -21.05 14.79
CA PRO A 319 6.99 -19.66 15.28
C PRO A 319 7.90 -18.72 14.48
N ALA A 320 8.89 -19.26 13.74
CA ALA A 320 9.76 -18.47 12.88
C ALA A 320 9.05 -17.97 11.61
N THR A 321 7.90 -18.57 11.26
CA THR A 321 7.07 -18.18 10.12
C THR A 321 5.66 -17.84 10.61
N PRO A 322 5.47 -16.71 11.31
CA PRO A 322 4.13 -16.27 11.73
C PRO A 322 3.24 -16.01 10.51
N ILE A 323 1.93 -16.03 10.72
CA ILE A 323 0.93 -15.82 9.67
C ILE A 323 0.21 -14.50 9.91
N ASP A 324 0.34 -13.57 8.97
CA ASP A 324 -0.43 -12.34 8.95
C ASP A 324 -1.75 -12.56 8.21
N THR A 325 -2.81 -11.91 8.70
CA THR A 325 -4.17 -12.10 8.16
C THR A 325 -4.96 -10.81 8.09
N MET A 326 -5.78 -10.70 7.04
CA MET A 326 -6.84 -9.70 6.93
C MET A 326 -8.16 -10.42 6.61
N LEU A 327 -9.24 -10.06 7.28
CA LEU A 327 -10.56 -10.65 7.04
C LEU A 327 -11.56 -9.58 6.65
N LYS A 328 -12.30 -9.82 5.58
CA LYS A 328 -13.33 -8.94 5.02
C LYS A 328 -14.66 -9.68 4.87
N ARG A 329 -15.77 -8.92 4.79
CA ARG A 329 -17.11 -9.42 4.54
C ARG A 329 -17.69 -8.74 3.30
N GLU A 330 -18.07 -9.51 2.28
CA GLU A 330 -18.65 -8.97 1.07
C GLU A 330 -19.50 -9.98 0.33
N GLY A 331 -20.65 -9.54 -0.21
CA GLY A 331 -21.48 -10.33 -1.13
C GLY A 331 -21.91 -11.69 -0.57
N GLY A 332 -22.26 -11.78 0.71
CA GLY A 332 -22.64 -13.03 1.36
C GLY A 332 -21.48 -13.98 1.69
N ALA A 333 -20.23 -13.53 1.54
CA ALA A 333 -19.04 -14.33 1.78
C ALA A 333 -18.06 -13.65 2.73
N THR A 334 -17.25 -14.47 3.37
CA THR A 334 -16.06 -14.10 4.12
C THR A 334 -14.85 -14.27 3.23
N TYR A 335 -14.01 -13.25 3.18
CA TYR A 335 -12.71 -13.28 2.51
C TYR A 335 -11.61 -13.24 3.56
N LEU A 336 -10.77 -14.26 3.57
CA LEU A 336 -9.56 -14.31 4.40
C LEU A 336 -8.35 -14.21 3.48
N PHE A 337 -7.54 -13.21 3.70
CA PHE A 337 -6.26 -12.99 3.05
C PHE A 337 -5.19 -13.36 4.07
N ALA A 338 -4.31 -14.30 3.73
CA ALA A 338 -3.31 -14.81 4.65
C ALA A 338 -1.95 -14.97 3.97
N MET A 339 -0.88 -14.72 4.71
CA MET A 339 0.48 -14.89 4.23
C MET A 339 1.45 -15.30 5.34
N GLY A 340 2.52 -15.99 4.95
CA GLY A 340 3.69 -16.13 5.81
C GLY A 340 4.40 -14.78 5.96
N ALA A 341 4.61 -14.34 7.19
CA ALA A 341 5.09 -12.98 7.47
C ALA A 341 6.62 -12.84 7.56
N ARG A 342 7.35 -13.93 7.40
CA ARG A 342 8.82 -13.94 7.51
C ARG A 342 9.43 -14.94 6.53
N PRO A 343 10.71 -14.74 6.10
CA PRO A 343 11.42 -15.78 5.38
C PRO A 343 11.56 -17.00 6.29
N GLY A 344 11.30 -18.19 5.80
CA GLY A 344 11.42 -19.35 6.64
C GLY A 344 11.03 -20.66 5.99
N ALA A 345 11.17 -21.71 6.78
CA ALA A 345 10.75 -23.03 6.39
C ALA A 345 9.23 -23.14 6.29
N GLU A 346 8.78 -24.22 5.69
CA GLU A 346 7.36 -24.58 5.61
C GLU A 346 6.71 -24.57 7.01
N THR A 347 5.51 -24.06 7.07
CA THR A 347 4.65 -24.08 8.25
C THR A 347 3.24 -24.50 7.88
N THR A 348 2.53 -25.12 8.81
CA THR A 348 1.08 -25.31 8.72
C THR A 348 0.40 -24.22 9.52
N ALA A 349 -0.41 -23.41 8.83
CA ALA A 349 -1.26 -22.42 9.46
C ALA A 349 -2.61 -23.03 9.81
N ARG A 350 -3.03 -22.90 11.07
CA ARG A 350 -4.35 -23.29 11.54
C ARG A 350 -5.20 -22.05 11.77
N PHE A 351 -6.31 -21.96 11.06
CA PHE A 351 -7.26 -20.86 11.13
C PHE A 351 -8.51 -21.28 11.88
N GLN A 352 -8.99 -20.40 12.78
CA GLN A 352 -10.27 -20.53 13.46
C GLN A 352 -11.14 -19.34 13.08
N LEU A 353 -12.21 -19.57 12.33
CA LEU A 353 -13.17 -18.57 11.89
C LEU A 353 -14.29 -18.41 12.90
N ARG A 354 -14.51 -17.19 13.38
CA ARG A 354 -15.61 -16.91 14.32
C ARG A 354 -16.97 -16.95 13.61
N GLY A 355 -17.92 -17.63 14.23
CA GLY A 355 -19.31 -17.72 13.76
C GLY A 355 -19.49 -18.52 12.47
N ALA A 356 -18.50 -19.32 12.06
CA ALA A 356 -18.62 -20.17 10.89
C ALA A 356 -19.54 -21.38 11.18
N PRO A 357 -20.40 -21.75 10.22
CA PRO A 357 -21.17 -22.99 10.28
C PRO A 357 -20.29 -24.24 10.39
N ARG A 358 -20.93 -25.36 10.75
CA ARG A 358 -20.23 -26.60 11.10
C ARG A 358 -19.36 -27.16 9.97
N ASN A 359 -19.83 -27.08 8.73
CA ASN A 359 -19.11 -27.59 7.56
C ASN A 359 -19.26 -26.59 6.40
N LEU A 360 -18.15 -26.22 5.84
CA LEU A 360 -18.05 -25.33 4.68
C LEU A 360 -16.90 -25.79 3.79
N THR A 361 -16.93 -25.34 2.54
CA THR A 361 -15.80 -25.44 1.63
C THR A 361 -15.34 -24.02 1.29
N ALA A 362 -14.08 -23.71 1.55
CA ALA A 362 -13.46 -22.47 1.13
C ALA A 362 -12.76 -22.68 -0.21
N THR A 363 -12.96 -21.75 -1.14
CA THR A 363 -12.22 -21.70 -2.40
C THR A 363 -10.92 -20.95 -2.17
N VAL A 364 -9.78 -21.51 -2.58
CA VAL A 364 -8.50 -20.79 -2.60
C VAL A 364 -8.38 -20.09 -3.95
N LEU A 365 -8.44 -18.77 -3.91
CA LEU A 365 -8.55 -17.94 -5.11
C LEU A 365 -7.23 -17.93 -5.89
N GLY A 366 -7.31 -18.24 -7.18
CA GLY A 366 -6.14 -18.29 -8.07
C GLY A 366 -5.34 -19.59 -8.00
N GLU A 367 -5.78 -20.60 -7.20
CA GLU A 367 -5.03 -21.84 -7.02
C GLU A 367 -5.77 -23.11 -7.48
N SER A 368 -6.94 -22.98 -8.09
CA SER A 368 -7.76 -24.11 -8.58
C SER A 368 -7.98 -25.23 -7.54
N ARG A 369 -8.01 -24.88 -6.26
CA ARG A 369 -8.22 -25.81 -5.13
C ARG A 369 -9.20 -25.29 -4.10
N THR A 370 -9.64 -26.19 -3.25
CA THR A 370 -10.51 -25.86 -2.11
C THR A 370 -9.95 -26.44 -0.83
N VAL A 371 -10.36 -25.89 0.31
CA VAL A 371 -10.09 -26.44 1.65
C VAL A 371 -11.39 -26.66 2.42
N ASN A 372 -11.45 -27.74 3.18
CA ASN A 372 -12.60 -28.05 4.00
C ASN A 372 -12.52 -27.32 5.34
N VAL A 373 -13.56 -26.57 5.69
CA VAL A 373 -13.69 -25.88 6.98
C VAL A 373 -14.65 -26.73 7.85
N LYS A 374 -14.15 -27.27 8.97
CA LYS A 374 -14.92 -28.11 9.90
C LYS A 374 -15.00 -27.42 11.26
N GLY A 375 -16.21 -27.14 11.74
CA GLY A 375 -16.39 -26.42 13.00
C GLY A 375 -15.73 -25.04 13.03
N GLY A 376 -15.66 -24.38 11.88
CA GLY A 376 -14.98 -23.09 11.71
C GLY A 376 -13.44 -23.20 11.61
N VAL A 377 -12.86 -24.40 11.61
CA VAL A 377 -11.41 -24.63 11.55
C VAL A 377 -11.00 -25.20 10.21
N PHE A 378 -9.88 -24.72 9.70
CA PHE A 378 -9.13 -25.36 8.61
C PHE A 378 -7.64 -25.11 8.75
N GLU A 379 -6.86 -25.90 8.05
CA GLU A 379 -5.40 -25.80 8.00
C GLU A 379 -4.94 -25.70 6.55
N ASP A 380 -3.85 -24.96 6.35
CA ASP A 380 -3.16 -24.87 5.05
C ASP A 380 -1.65 -24.67 5.25
N ARG A 381 -0.86 -25.01 4.22
CA ARG A 381 0.60 -24.92 4.25
C ARG A 381 1.05 -23.60 3.68
N PHE A 382 2.11 -23.04 4.25
CA PHE A 382 2.78 -21.83 3.81
C PHE A 382 4.28 -22.04 3.81
N THR A 383 4.95 -21.42 2.84
CA THR A 383 6.40 -21.29 2.81
C THR A 383 6.77 -19.82 2.79
N GLY A 384 7.69 -19.37 3.64
CA GLY A 384 8.18 -18.00 3.64
C GLY A 384 7.06 -16.97 3.50
N TYR A 385 7.17 -16.12 2.49
CA TYR A 385 6.19 -15.05 2.18
C TYR A 385 5.03 -15.50 1.27
N GLN A 386 4.75 -16.79 1.21
CA GLN A 386 3.65 -17.30 0.39
C GLN A 386 2.29 -16.73 0.82
N VAL A 387 1.43 -16.46 -0.16
CA VAL A 387 0.11 -15.84 0.03
C VAL A 387 -0.97 -16.79 -0.43
N HIS A 388 -1.98 -16.99 0.39
CA HIS A 388 -3.22 -17.69 0.04
C HIS A 388 -4.43 -16.82 0.33
N LEU A 389 -5.36 -16.77 -0.60
CA LEU A 389 -6.57 -15.96 -0.54
C LEU A 389 -7.79 -16.87 -0.54
N TYR A 390 -8.63 -16.76 0.46
CA TYR A 390 -9.78 -17.65 0.63
C TYR A 390 -11.10 -16.90 0.48
N ARG A 391 -12.03 -17.46 -0.29
CA ARG A 391 -13.44 -17.08 -0.29
C ARG A 391 -14.25 -18.18 0.36
N ILE A 392 -14.95 -17.86 1.43
CA ILE A 392 -15.68 -18.79 2.30
C ILE A 392 -17.16 -18.35 2.28
N PRO A 393 -18.09 -19.22 1.83
CA PRO A 393 -19.49 -18.82 1.58
C PRO A 393 -20.31 -18.76 2.88
N PHE A 394 -19.97 -17.81 3.78
CA PHE A 394 -20.78 -17.52 4.96
C PHE A 394 -20.59 -16.09 5.46
N LEU A 395 -21.59 -15.63 6.18
CA LEU A 395 -21.51 -14.50 7.11
C LEU A 395 -21.91 -15.00 8.50
N PRO A 396 -21.31 -14.52 9.61
CA PRO A 396 -21.75 -14.84 10.94
C PRO A 396 -23.22 -14.42 11.13
N SER A 397 -23.98 -15.20 11.91
CA SER A 397 -25.28 -14.76 12.40
C SER A 397 -25.10 -13.48 13.22
N LYS A 398 -26.01 -12.53 13.07
CA LYS A 398 -26.04 -11.29 13.85
C LYS A 398 -26.29 -11.58 15.31
#